data_195a30bcaf564b2461c7ebd5b70eab42
#
_entry.id   195a30bcaf564b2461c7ebd5b70eab42
#
_cell.length_a   1.000
_cell.length_b   1.000
_cell.length_c   1.000
_cell.angle_alpha   90.00
_cell.angle_beta   90.00
_cell.angle_gamma   90.00
#
_symmetry.space_group_name_H-M   'P 1'
#
loop_
_entity.id
_entity.type
_entity.pdbx_description
1 polymer ?
#
loop_
_entity_poly.entity_id
_entity_poly.type
_entity_poly.pdbx_seq_one_letter_code
_entity_poly.pdbx_strand_id
1 'polypeptide(L)'
;LFPGQGQAKEAMEYLKAHQLDQVIKNLTQPVLGICVGQQLLCRHSEEGDVDCIGIFDVDVKRFKPQKHEDKVPAMGWNELYDLKTDLYKGLSHPYSYFVHSYYVPLCEETIATADYILPYSASLHKDNFYTCQFHPEKSGKVGEQILRNFLDL
;
A
#
# COMPACT_ATOMS: atom_id res chain seq x y z
N LEU A 1 3.28 6.77 11.02
CA LEU A 1 2.27 6.02 10.25
C LEU A 1 1.49 6.96 9.37
N PHE A 2 1.24 6.54 8.15
CA PHE A 2 0.39 7.27 7.21
C PHE A 2 -0.77 6.37 6.81
N PRO A 3 -1.79 6.24 7.66
CA PRO A 3 -2.98 5.46 7.35
C PRO A 3 -3.86 6.22 6.37
N GLY A 4 -4.74 5.51 5.67
CA GLY A 4 -5.67 6.16 4.78
C GLY A 4 -6.98 5.40 4.69
N GLN A 5 -8.06 6.16 4.68
CA GLN A 5 -9.40 5.67 4.40
C GLN A 5 -10.06 6.65 3.44
N GLY A 6 -11.04 6.16 2.69
CA GLY A 6 -11.78 6.99 1.77
C GLY A 6 -11.17 7.02 0.38
N GLN A 7 -11.47 8.07 -0.35
CA GLN A 7 -11.14 8.21 -1.75
C GLN A 7 -9.85 9.01 -1.95
N ALA A 8 -9.00 8.56 -2.88
CA ALA A 8 -7.70 9.18 -3.14
C ALA A 8 -7.82 10.65 -3.52
N LYS A 9 -8.77 11.01 -4.37
CA LYS A 9 -8.94 12.39 -4.81
C LYS A 9 -9.24 13.34 -3.63
N GLU A 10 -10.19 12.97 -2.79
CA GLU A 10 -10.54 13.79 -1.61
C GLU A 10 -9.39 13.91 -0.65
N ALA A 11 -8.68 12.80 -0.41
CA ALA A 11 -7.52 12.79 0.46
C ALA A 11 -6.41 13.71 -0.08
N MET A 12 -6.12 13.66 -1.37
CA MET A 12 -5.10 14.52 -1.96
C MET A 12 -5.51 15.99 -1.97
N GLU A 13 -6.79 16.29 -2.21
CA GLU A 13 -7.28 17.67 -2.13
C GLU A 13 -7.05 18.24 -0.72
N TYR A 14 -7.36 17.45 0.31
CA TYR A 14 -7.13 17.87 1.70
C TYR A 14 -5.64 18.08 1.99
N LEU A 15 -4.79 17.13 1.60
CA LEU A 15 -3.36 17.23 1.84
C LEU A 15 -2.75 18.45 1.15
N LYS A 16 -3.12 18.70 -0.09
CA LYS A 16 -2.61 19.85 -0.85
C LYS A 16 -3.11 21.18 -0.27
N ALA A 17 -4.37 21.24 0.13
CA ALA A 17 -4.96 22.44 0.71
C ALA A 17 -4.26 22.86 2.02
N HIS A 18 -3.73 21.90 2.76
CA HIS A 18 -3.03 22.13 4.03
C HIS A 18 -1.50 22.00 3.89
N GLN A 19 -0.99 21.84 2.66
CA GLN A 19 0.44 21.70 2.36
C GLN A 19 1.08 20.48 3.07
N LEU A 20 0.28 19.50 3.46
CA LEU A 20 0.74 18.29 4.13
C LEU A 20 1.45 17.34 3.17
N ASP A 21 1.12 17.38 1.88
CA ASP A 21 1.81 16.61 0.86
C ASP A 21 3.32 16.93 0.84
N GLN A 22 3.69 18.20 0.96
CA GLN A 22 5.08 18.63 1.02
C GLN A 22 5.75 18.21 2.33
N VAL A 23 5.04 18.27 3.44
CA VAL A 23 5.54 17.81 4.74
C VAL A 23 5.86 16.31 4.67
N ILE A 24 4.93 15.50 4.17
CA ILE A 24 5.12 14.05 4.05
C ILE A 24 6.29 13.73 3.14
N LYS A 25 6.38 14.39 1.99
CA LYS A 25 7.43 14.16 1.00
C LYS A 25 8.83 14.41 1.57
N ASN A 26 8.94 15.34 2.50
CA ASN A 26 10.22 15.76 3.08
C ASN A 26 10.56 15.06 4.40
N LEU A 27 9.75 14.10 4.86
CA LEU A 27 10.04 13.32 6.05
C LEU A 27 11.31 12.49 5.86
N THR A 28 12.12 12.39 6.90
CA THR A 28 13.36 11.60 6.90
C THR A 28 13.28 10.36 7.78
N GLN A 29 12.37 10.35 8.76
CA GLN A 29 12.16 9.18 9.61
C GLN A 29 11.41 8.09 8.82
N PRO A 30 11.46 6.83 9.27
CA PRO A 30 10.69 5.77 8.64
C PRO A 30 9.20 6.10 8.60
N VAL A 31 8.60 5.92 7.43
CA VAL A 31 7.17 6.16 7.18
C VAL A 31 6.54 4.86 6.71
N LEU A 32 5.38 4.50 7.27
CA LEU A 32 4.60 3.35 6.82
C LEU A 32 3.25 3.83 6.31
N GLY A 33 3.05 3.75 4.99
CA GLY A 33 1.76 4.01 4.35
C GLY A 33 0.91 2.75 4.36
N ILE A 34 -0.34 2.88 4.79
CA ILE A 34 -1.26 1.74 4.94
C ILE A 34 -2.49 1.95 4.07
N CYS A 35 -2.83 0.97 3.25
CA CYS A 35 -4.00 0.94 2.37
C CYS A 35 -4.01 2.14 1.41
N VAL A 36 -4.94 3.07 1.53
CA VAL A 36 -4.94 4.30 0.72
C VAL A 36 -3.65 5.08 0.93
N GLY A 37 -3.04 5.02 2.12
CA GLY A 37 -1.74 5.65 2.37
C GLY A 37 -0.65 5.17 1.42
N GLN A 38 -0.61 3.87 1.08
CA GLN A 38 0.30 3.38 0.05
C GLN A 38 0.01 4.04 -1.31
N GLN A 39 -1.26 4.09 -1.68
CA GLN A 39 -1.67 4.63 -2.98
C GLN A 39 -1.36 6.12 -3.10
N LEU A 40 -1.54 6.87 -2.04
CA LEU A 40 -1.25 8.31 -2.02
C LEU A 40 0.25 8.62 -2.14
N LEU A 41 1.12 7.69 -1.79
CA LEU A 41 2.56 7.85 -1.96
C LEU A 41 3.03 7.57 -3.39
N CYS A 42 2.16 7.03 -4.24
CA CYS A 42 2.44 6.80 -5.65
C CYS A 42 2.32 8.10 -6.46
N ARG A 43 2.60 8.02 -7.76
CA ARG A 43 2.57 9.18 -8.64
C ARG A 43 1.16 9.66 -8.96
N HIS A 44 0.26 8.74 -9.29
CA HIS A 44 -1.08 9.04 -9.76
C HIS A 44 -2.03 7.93 -9.39
N SER A 45 -3.32 8.23 -9.21
CA SER A 45 -4.35 7.24 -8.96
C SER A 45 -5.50 7.40 -9.94
N GLU A 46 -5.97 6.26 -10.48
CA GLU A 46 -7.20 6.23 -11.27
C GLU A 46 -8.42 6.56 -10.42
N GLU A 47 -8.33 6.39 -9.10
CA GLU A 47 -9.42 6.77 -8.20
C GLU A 47 -9.57 8.29 -8.13
N GLY A 48 -10.53 8.80 -8.88
CA GLY A 48 -10.73 10.22 -9.00
C GLY A 48 -9.78 10.92 -9.96
N ASP A 49 -8.92 10.15 -10.67
CA ASP A 49 -7.97 10.66 -11.66
C ASP A 49 -7.15 11.82 -11.06
N VAL A 50 -6.34 11.53 -10.06
CA VAL A 50 -5.64 12.53 -9.27
C VAL A 50 -4.15 12.24 -9.17
N ASP A 51 -3.32 13.29 -9.29
CA ASP A 51 -1.90 13.20 -9.00
C ASP A 51 -1.68 13.14 -7.49
N CYS A 52 -0.85 12.22 -7.05
CA CYS A 52 -0.58 11.96 -5.64
C CYS A 52 0.79 12.50 -5.23
N ILE A 53 1.32 12.04 -4.09
CA ILE A 53 2.55 12.60 -3.51
C ILE A 53 3.80 12.32 -4.37
N GLY A 54 3.83 11.15 -5.03
CA GLY A 54 4.87 10.89 -6.03
C GLY A 54 6.20 10.40 -5.49
N ILE A 55 6.21 9.74 -4.32
CA ILE A 55 7.42 9.08 -3.81
C ILE A 55 7.78 7.88 -4.71
N PHE A 56 6.76 7.10 -5.10
CA PHE A 56 6.92 5.94 -5.98
C PHE A 56 6.42 6.32 -7.39
N ASP A 57 7.28 6.13 -8.39
CA ASP A 57 6.96 6.48 -9.78
C ASP A 57 6.14 5.37 -10.45
N VAL A 58 4.92 5.18 -9.97
CA VAL A 58 3.99 4.14 -10.44
C VAL A 58 2.56 4.65 -10.30
N ASP A 59 1.69 4.23 -11.21
CA ASP A 59 0.28 4.62 -11.21
C ASP A 59 -0.58 3.56 -10.53
N VAL A 60 -1.48 4.00 -9.67
CA VAL A 60 -2.49 3.16 -9.03
C VAL A 60 -3.63 2.94 -10.02
N LYS A 61 -4.03 1.67 -10.20
CA LYS A 61 -5.03 1.27 -11.18
C LYS A 61 -6.20 0.56 -10.52
N ARG A 62 -7.35 0.58 -11.19
CA ARG A 62 -8.53 -0.13 -10.72
C ARG A 62 -8.46 -1.60 -11.15
N PHE A 63 -8.86 -2.52 -10.26
CA PHE A 63 -9.04 -3.93 -10.63
C PHE A 63 -10.10 -4.06 -11.70
N LYS A 64 -9.80 -4.87 -12.72
CA LYS A 64 -10.73 -5.17 -13.82
C LYS A 64 -11.12 -6.65 -13.77
N PRO A 65 -12.35 -6.98 -13.34
CA PRO A 65 -12.80 -8.36 -13.31
C PRO A 65 -12.63 -9.05 -14.65
N GLN A 66 -12.07 -10.26 -14.63
CA GLN A 66 -11.89 -11.08 -15.84
C GLN A 66 -12.94 -12.19 -15.94
N LYS A 67 -13.57 -12.53 -14.82
CA LYS A 67 -14.59 -13.57 -14.72
C LYS A 67 -15.59 -13.20 -13.61
N HIS A 68 -16.71 -13.95 -13.57
CA HIS A 68 -17.80 -13.65 -12.64
C HIS A 68 -17.38 -13.68 -11.15
N GLU A 69 -16.43 -14.54 -10.80
CA GLU A 69 -15.97 -14.70 -9.42
C GLU A 69 -15.07 -13.55 -8.96
N ASP A 70 -14.56 -12.73 -9.87
CA ASP A 70 -13.69 -11.61 -9.55
C ASP A 70 -14.51 -10.46 -8.96
N LYS A 71 -14.56 -10.38 -7.63
CA LYS A 71 -15.29 -9.33 -6.92
C LYS A 71 -14.40 -8.10 -6.72
N VAL A 72 -14.98 -6.92 -6.85
CA VAL A 72 -14.32 -5.64 -6.55
C VAL A 72 -15.21 -4.89 -5.58
N PRO A 73 -14.71 -4.52 -4.38
CA PRO A 73 -13.32 -4.60 -3.93
C PRO A 73 -12.84 -6.03 -3.66
N ALA A 74 -11.52 -6.24 -3.78
CA ALA A 74 -10.88 -7.43 -3.24
C ALA A 74 -10.99 -7.36 -1.71
N MET A 75 -11.58 -8.37 -1.09
CA MET A 75 -11.85 -8.36 0.35
C MET A 75 -11.56 -9.74 0.94
N GLY A 76 -10.77 -9.77 2.01
CA GLY A 76 -10.47 -11.00 2.71
C GLY A 76 -8.98 -11.22 2.92
N TRP A 77 -8.65 -12.42 3.41
CA TRP A 77 -7.27 -12.83 3.68
C TRP A 77 -6.62 -13.32 2.40
N ASN A 78 -5.36 -12.91 2.21
CA ASN A 78 -4.58 -13.32 1.04
C ASN A 78 -3.11 -13.48 1.42
N GLU A 79 -2.43 -14.39 0.72
CA GLU A 79 -1.03 -14.70 0.97
C GLU A 79 -0.11 -13.66 0.36
N LEU A 80 0.96 -13.33 1.10
CA LEU A 80 2.06 -12.51 0.61
C LEU A 80 3.23 -13.41 0.22
N TYR A 81 3.91 -13.09 -0.88
CA TYR A 81 5.10 -13.81 -1.31
C TYR A 81 6.13 -12.85 -1.91
N ASP A 82 7.31 -13.36 -2.26
CA ASP A 82 8.46 -12.56 -2.70
C ASP A 82 8.76 -11.43 -1.72
N LEU A 83 8.87 -11.80 -0.44
CA LEU A 83 9.10 -10.87 0.65
C LEU A 83 10.54 -10.37 0.64
N LYS A 84 10.70 -9.05 0.74
CA LYS A 84 12.00 -8.38 0.77
C LYS A 84 12.04 -7.40 1.93
N THR A 85 13.23 -7.06 2.38
CA THR A 85 13.54 -6.13 3.46
C THR A 85 13.17 -6.66 4.85
N ASP A 86 13.70 -5.96 5.86
CA ASP A 86 13.49 -6.34 7.25
C ASP A 86 12.07 -6.07 7.75
N LEU A 87 11.22 -5.40 6.94
CA LEU A 87 9.81 -5.26 7.28
C LEU A 87 9.13 -6.63 7.42
N TYR A 88 9.60 -7.62 6.69
CA TYR A 88 9.03 -8.98 6.67
C TYR A 88 9.88 -10.00 7.41
N LYS A 89 10.83 -9.55 8.24
CA LYS A 89 11.71 -10.41 9.00
C LYS A 89 10.91 -11.37 9.89
N GLY A 90 11.25 -12.66 9.83
CA GLY A 90 10.62 -13.69 10.65
C GLY A 90 9.31 -14.22 10.09
N LEU A 91 8.90 -13.79 8.90
CA LEU A 91 7.66 -14.22 8.26
C LEU A 91 7.95 -15.07 7.03
N SER A 92 7.13 -16.12 6.84
CA SER A 92 7.20 -17.01 5.68
C SER A 92 5.77 -17.27 5.21
N HIS A 93 5.48 -16.87 3.96
CA HIS A 93 4.14 -17.02 3.36
C HIS A 93 3.01 -16.52 4.26
N PRO A 94 3.12 -15.28 4.82
CA PRO A 94 2.09 -14.80 5.73
C PRO A 94 0.80 -14.47 5.00
N TYR A 95 -0.34 -14.63 5.70
CA TYR A 95 -1.64 -14.17 5.22
C TYR A 95 -1.98 -12.85 5.90
N SER A 96 -2.51 -11.92 5.11
CA SER A 96 -2.88 -10.58 5.59
C SER A 96 -4.26 -10.19 5.06
N TYR A 97 -4.91 -9.27 5.74
CA TYR A 97 -6.26 -8.84 5.40
C TYR A 97 -6.26 -7.66 4.45
N PHE A 98 -6.96 -7.83 3.33
CA PHE A 98 -7.09 -6.83 2.26
C PHE A 98 -8.54 -6.38 2.13
N VAL A 99 -8.74 -5.10 1.81
CA VAL A 99 -10.01 -4.58 1.31
C VAL A 99 -9.70 -3.36 0.45
N HIS A 100 -9.69 -3.54 -0.89
CA HIS A 100 -9.37 -2.46 -1.81
C HIS A 100 -9.88 -2.74 -3.22
N SER A 101 -10.17 -1.67 -3.96
CA SER A 101 -10.62 -1.72 -5.35
C SER A 101 -9.52 -1.29 -6.33
N TYR A 102 -8.50 -0.62 -5.84
CA TYR A 102 -7.37 -0.12 -6.63
C TYR A 102 -6.09 -0.77 -6.14
N TYR A 103 -5.13 -0.93 -7.03
CA TYR A 103 -3.89 -1.63 -6.73
C TYR A 103 -2.69 -0.94 -7.37
N VAL A 104 -1.51 -1.23 -6.85
CA VAL A 104 -0.25 -0.77 -7.40
C VAL A 104 0.36 -1.92 -8.23
N PRO A 105 0.61 -1.73 -9.53
CA PRO A 105 1.27 -2.76 -10.33
C PRO A 105 2.65 -3.12 -9.77
N LEU A 106 3.18 -4.28 -10.15
CA LEU A 106 4.55 -4.65 -9.80
C LEU A 106 5.54 -3.64 -10.38
N CYS A 107 6.54 -3.27 -9.60
CA CYS A 107 7.57 -2.31 -9.98
C CYS A 107 8.87 -2.63 -9.25
N GLU A 108 9.92 -1.83 -9.49
CA GLU A 108 11.23 -2.05 -8.87
C GLU A 108 11.18 -1.96 -7.35
N GLU A 109 10.31 -1.13 -6.80
CA GLU A 109 10.18 -0.89 -5.37
C GLU A 109 9.31 -1.91 -4.65
N THR A 110 8.77 -2.92 -5.35
CA THR A 110 7.91 -3.94 -4.75
C THR A 110 8.70 -4.80 -3.77
N ILE A 111 8.24 -4.90 -2.53
CA ILE A 111 8.87 -5.72 -1.48
C ILE A 111 7.98 -6.85 -0.98
N ALA A 112 6.75 -6.92 -1.42
CA ALA A 112 5.85 -8.06 -1.21
C ALA A 112 4.82 -8.07 -2.32
N THR A 113 4.47 -9.27 -2.79
CA THR A 113 3.52 -9.48 -3.87
C THR A 113 2.33 -10.26 -3.37
N ALA A 114 1.15 -9.98 -3.90
CA ALA A 114 -0.06 -10.74 -3.69
C ALA A 114 -0.74 -10.93 -5.05
N ASP A 115 -1.58 -11.96 -5.14
CA ASP A 115 -2.34 -12.24 -6.36
C ASP A 115 -3.83 -12.02 -6.12
N TYR A 116 -4.43 -11.18 -6.94
CA TYR A 116 -5.88 -11.06 -7.04
C TYR A 116 -6.19 -10.54 -8.44
N ILE A 117 -6.80 -11.36 -9.28
CA ILE A 117 -7.02 -11.11 -10.72
C ILE A 117 -5.67 -11.11 -11.46
N LEU A 118 -4.65 -10.48 -10.89
CA LEU A 118 -3.28 -10.42 -11.42
C LEU A 118 -2.31 -10.26 -10.23
N PRO A 119 -1.01 -10.55 -10.41
CA PRO A 119 -0.02 -10.20 -9.40
C PRO A 119 0.10 -8.68 -9.26
N TYR A 120 0.22 -8.19 -8.01
CA TYR A 120 0.37 -6.75 -7.76
C TYR A 120 1.24 -6.50 -6.53
N SER A 121 1.64 -5.25 -6.35
CA SER A 121 2.45 -4.84 -5.21
C SER A 121 1.61 -4.76 -3.94
N ALA A 122 1.80 -5.72 -3.03
CA ALA A 122 1.19 -5.66 -1.72
C ALA A 122 1.95 -4.71 -0.79
N SER A 123 3.20 -4.41 -1.11
CA SER A 123 4.06 -3.56 -0.29
C SER A 123 5.17 -2.96 -1.14
N LEU A 124 5.55 -1.73 -0.85
CA LEU A 124 6.59 -0.98 -1.53
C LEU A 124 7.61 -0.45 -0.53
N HIS A 125 8.84 -0.21 -1.00
CA HIS A 125 9.89 0.44 -0.22
C HIS A 125 10.78 1.29 -1.11
N LYS A 126 11.01 2.52 -0.67
CA LYS A 126 12.00 3.43 -1.26
C LYS A 126 12.49 4.37 -0.17
N ASP A 127 13.82 4.44 0.03
CA ASP A 127 14.44 5.29 1.05
C ASP A 127 13.82 5.01 2.44
N ASN A 128 13.22 6.00 3.07
CA ASN A 128 12.57 5.87 4.38
C ASN A 128 11.08 5.52 4.29
N PHE A 129 10.54 5.33 3.09
CA PHE A 129 9.12 5.05 2.88
C PHE A 129 8.87 3.57 2.67
N TYR A 130 8.00 3.02 3.51
CA TYR A 130 7.49 1.64 3.44
C TYR A 130 5.99 1.68 3.31
N THR A 131 5.39 0.67 2.69
CA THR A 131 3.94 0.64 2.53
C THR A 131 3.36 -0.76 2.69
N CYS A 132 2.06 -0.82 3.01
CA CYS A 132 1.25 -2.04 2.99
C CYS A 132 -0.08 -1.72 2.34
N GLN A 133 -0.47 -2.46 1.30
CA GLN A 133 -1.82 -2.37 0.75
C GLN A 133 -2.83 -2.97 1.72
N PHE A 134 -2.44 -4.05 2.38
CA PHE A 134 -3.26 -4.69 3.41
C PHE A 134 -3.27 -3.86 4.69
N HIS A 135 -4.13 -4.28 5.62
CA HIS A 135 -4.25 -3.65 6.93
C HIS A 135 -3.51 -4.48 7.98
N PRO A 136 -2.28 -4.11 8.37
CA PRO A 136 -1.58 -4.88 9.41
C PRO A 136 -2.33 -4.89 10.73
N GLU A 137 -3.05 -3.80 11.08
CA GLU A 137 -3.85 -3.73 12.30
C GLU A 137 -5.02 -4.73 12.29
N LYS A 138 -5.39 -5.27 11.13
CA LYS A 138 -6.46 -6.26 10.97
C LYS A 138 -5.93 -7.64 10.56
N SER A 139 -4.61 -7.82 10.58
CA SER A 139 -3.96 -9.04 10.09
C SER A 139 -3.42 -9.94 11.20
N GLY A 140 -3.96 -9.81 12.42
CA GLY A 140 -3.62 -10.68 13.54
C GLY A 140 -2.12 -10.63 13.91
N LYS A 141 -1.56 -11.79 14.22
CA LYS A 141 -0.15 -11.90 14.64
C LYS A 141 0.83 -11.53 13.52
N VAL A 142 0.49 -11.79 12.28
CA VAL A 142 1.30 -11.40 11.12
C VAL A 142 1.41 -9.88 11.09
N GLY A 143 0.30 -9.17 11.21
CA GLY A 143 0.29 -7.72 11.22
C GLY A 143 1.04 -7.14 12.40
N GLU A 144 0.91 -7.75 13.58
CA GLU A 144 1.67 -7.35 14.75
C GLU A 144 3.18 -7.47 14.51
N GLN A 145 3.63 -8.57 13.91
CA GLN A 145 5.03 -8.76 13.60
C GLN A 145 5.55 -7.71 12.59
N ILE A 146 4.76 -7.41 11.57
CA ILE A 146 5.11 -6.38 10.59
C ILE A 146 5.26 -5.01 11.26
N LEU A 147 4.33 -4.65 12.13
CA LEU A 147 4.39 -3.38 12.85
C LEU A 147 5.60 -3.32 13.79
N ARG A 148 5.92 -4.43 14.48
CA ARG A 148 7.12 -4.51 15.31
C ARG A 148 8.39 -4.36 14.47
N ASN A 149 8.44 -5.03 13.33
CA ASN A 149 9.58 -4.92 12.41
C ASN A 149 9.75 -3.48 11.94
N PHE A 150 8.65 -2.81 11.63
CA PHE A 150 8.70 -1.39 11.23
C PHE A 150 9.27 -0.51 12.34
N LEU A 151 8.87 -0.74 13.58
CA LEU A 151 9.38 0.04 14.71
C LEU A 151 10.88 -0.18 14.96
N ASP A 152 11.42 -1.29 14.50
CA ASP A 152 12.84 -1.64 14.65
C ASP A 152 13.71 -1.17 13.47
N LEU A 153 13.13 -0.50 12.48
CA LEU A 153 13.89 0.00 11.33
C LEU A 153 14.72 1.24 11.64
#